data_4bd86af6670c935250e8abe96aa233b7
#
_entry.id   4bd86af6670c935250e8abe96aa233b7
#
_cell.length_a   1.000
_cell.length_b   1.000
_cell.length_c   1.000
_cell.angle_alpha   90.00
_cell.angle_beta   90.00
_cell.angle_gamma   90.00
#
_symmetry.space_group_name_H-M   'P 1'
#
loop_
_entity.id
_entity.type
_entity.pdbx_description
1 polymer ?
#
loop_
_entity_poly.entity_id
_entity_poly.type
_entity_poly.pdbx_seq_one_letter_code
_entity_poly.pdbx_strand_id
1 'polypeptide(L)'
;MRLSPEQYKKIKRFVNFLISEDHNELDWTTYYYDGSMDEPYGPNSRGYKVDGIENFREEVGLLETIIEEQLSKIDIGQYDNYDDSTGNGTITATFDAQTMSLNFDIDIEVMVTHEHTREKSFNELSQIENDTWNRYEDLKLLGNPEFVEEIRSKYGNEIIIEYDGGGDSGYVQEENHNPDILNNISYQILELFYSGWEINEGSKGTIVYDFKNRRVTINHDLFESEYLNVEIGQIELTQ
;
A
#
# COMPACT_ATOMS: atom_id res chain seq x y z
N MET A 1 -28.03 -12.96 1.88
CA MET A 1 -28.98 -12.15 1.03
C MET A 1 -30.12 -13.02 0.55
N ARG A 2 -31.35 -12.49 0.35
CA ARG A 2 -32.49 -13.27 -0.17
C ARG A 2 -32.84 -12.79 -1.57
N LEU A 3 -32.71 -13.68 -2.54
CA LEU A 3 -33.15 -13.46 -3.92
C LEU A 3 -34.65 -13.66 -4.06
N SER A 4 -35.28 -12.97 -5.01
CA SER A 4 -36.61 -13.34 -5.45
C SER A 4 -36.61 -14.71 -6.14
N PRO A 5 -37.75 -15.43 -6.21
CA PRO A 5 -37.80 -16.75 -6.88
C PRO A 5 -37.34 -16.70 -8.35
N GLU A 6 -37.56 -15.60 -9.03
CA GLU A 6 -37.14 -15.39 -10.42
C GLU A 6 -35.62 -15.18 -10.51
N GLN A 7 -35.06 -14.30 -9.69
CA GLN A 7 -33.60 -14.09 -9.61
C GLN A 7 -32.87 -15.37 -9.26
N TYR A 8 -33.36 -16.09 -8.26
CA TYR A 8 -32.84 -17.41 -7.89
C TYR A 8 -32.77 -18.36 -9.08
N LYS A 9 -33.87 -18.48 -9.85
CA LYS A 9 -33.92 -19.36 -11.01
C LYS A 9 -32.90 -18.97 -12.10
N LYS A 10 -32.73 -17.67 -12.31
CA LYS A 10 -31.74 -17.14 -13.27
C LYS A 10 -30.33 -17.50 -12.82
N ILE A 11 -29.95 -17.13 -11.59
CA ILE A 11 -28.59 -17.42 -11.08
C ILE A 11 -28.32 -18.94 -11.09
N LYS A 12 -29.26 -19.76 -10.66
CA LYS A 12 -29.10 -21.22 -10.69
C LYS A 12 -28.87 -21.77 -12.09
N ARG A 13 -29.55 -21.23 -13.11
CA ARG A 13 -29.30 -21.58 -14.52
C ARG A 13 -27.89 -21.23 -14.95
N PHE A 14 -27.41 -20.06 -14.55
CA PHE A 14 -26.07 -19.58 -14.87
C PHE A 14 -24.98 -20.41 -14.17
N VAL A 15 -25.14 -20.67 -12.88
CA VAL A 15 -24.22 -21.55 -12.12
C VAL A 15 -24.14 -22.95 -12.72
N ASN A 16 -25.27 -23.53 -13.14
CA ASN A 16 -25.27 -24.84 -13.82
C ASN A 16 -24.51 -24.80 -15.15
N PHE A 17 -24.56 -23.69 -15.89
CA PHE A 17 -23.76 -23.49 -17.09
C PHE A 17 -22.27 -23.44 -16.73
N LEU A 18 -21.86 -22.66 -15.74
CA LEU A 18 -20.47 -22.58 -15.29
C LEU A 18 -19.91 -23.95 -14.90
N ILE A 19 -20.68 -24.73 -14.14
CA ILE A 19 -20.29 -26.11 -13.76
C ILE A 19 -20.14 -27.00 -14.99
N SER A 20 -21.03 -26.89 -15.99
CA SER A 20 -20.95 -27.69 -17.20
C SER A 20 -19.71 -27.38 -18.06
N GLU A 21 -19.18 -26.17 -17.95
CA GLU A 21 -17.97 -25.70 -18.62
C GLU A 21 -16.71 -25.81 -17.74
N ASP A 22 -16.80 -26.51 -16.60
CA ASP A 22 -15.71 -26.71 -15.63
C ASP A 22 -15.19 -25.39 -15.00
N HIS A 23 -16.08 -24.41 -14.87
CA HIS A 23 -15.82 -23.17 -14.14
C HIS A 23 -16.45 -23.22 -12.75
N ASN A 24 -15.66 -22.99 -11.72
CA ASN A 24 -16.12 -22.96 -10.33
C ASN A 24 -15.97 -21.57 -9.69
N GLU A 25 -15.40 -20.61 -10.41
CA GLU A 25 -15.18 -19.24 -9.97
C GLU A 25 -15.34 -18.25 -11.11
N LEU A 26 -15.73 -17.05 -10.76
CA LEU A 26 -15.77 -15.88 -11.64
C LEU A 26 -15.11 -14.70 -10.94
N ASP A 27 -14.32 -13.97 -11.70
CA ASP A 27 -13.56 -12.85 -11.20
C ASP A 27 -14.01 -11.55 -11.86
N TRP A 28 -14.16 -10.51 -11.04
CA TRP A 28 -14.31 -9.13 -11.49
C TRP A 28 -13.15 -8.31 -10.94
N THR A 29 -12.55 -7.48 -11.78
CA THR A 29 -11.56 -6.51 -11.34
C THR A 29 -12.25 -5.22 -10.99
N THR A 30 -11.92 -4.65 -9.85
CA THR A 30 -12.36 -3.31 -9.46
C THR A 30 -11.14 -2.49 -9.09
N TYR A 31 -11.26 -1.16 -9.19
CA TYR A 31 -10.25 -0.22 -8.77
C TYR A 31 -10.77 0.59 -7.61
N TYR A 32 -9.95 0.72 -6.59
CA TYR A 32 -10.22 1.57 -5.46
C TYR A 32 -9.38 2.85 -5.59
N TYR A 33 -10.03 3.99 -5.51
CA TYR A 33 -9.38 5.28 -5.56
C TYR A 33 -10.10 6.24 -4.60
N ASP A 34 -9.34 6.88 -3.71
CA ASP A 34 -9.80 7.95 -2.82
C ASP A 34 -11.12 7.61 -2.07
N GLY A 35 -11.15 6.45 -1.45
CA GLY A 35 -12.31 6.00 -0.64
C GLY A 35 -13.53 5.51 -1.44
N SER A 36 -13.43 5.39 -2.76
CA SER A 36 -14.49 4.86 -3.61
C SER A 36 -14.02 3.73 -4.50
N MET A 37 -14.89 2.77 -4.76
CA MET A 37 -14.66 1.71 -5.74
C MET A 37 -15.30 2.06 -7.07
N ASP A 38 -14.57 1.81 -8.15
CA ASP A 38 -15.13 1.84 -9.50
C ASP A 38 -16.06 0.66 -9.75
N GLU A 39 -16.91 0.78 -10.77
CA GLU A 39 -17.77 -0.33 -11.22
C GLU A 39 -16.90 -1.57 -11.55
N PRO A 40 -17.30 -2.76 -11.06
CA PRO A 40 -16.53 -3.97 -11.31
C PRO A 40 -16.45 -4.28 -12.81
N TYR A 41 -15.24 -4.59 -13.27
CA TYR A 41 -14.98 -4.94 -14.66
C TYR A 41 -14.76 -6.46 -14.81
N GLY A 42 -15.61 -7.12 -15.56
CA GLY A 42 -15.56 -8.58 -15.79
C GLY A 42 -16.89 -9.07 -16.36
N PRO A 43 -17.29 -10.32 -16.13
CA PRO A 43 -16.53 -11.34 -15.39
C PRO A 43 -15.53 -12.10 -16.25
N ASN A 44 -14.50 -12.58 -15.60
CA ASN A 44 -13.54 -13.53 -16.14
C ASN A 44 -13.56 -14.82 -15.28
N SER A 45 -12.84 -15.84 -15.66
CA SER A 45 -12.53 -16.99 -14.82
C SER A 45 -11.04 -17.24 -14.90
N ARG A 46 -10.34 -17.17 -13.75
CA ARG A 46 -8.87 -17.27 -13.67
C ARG A 46 -8.14 -16.34 -14.66
N GLY A 47 -8.64 -15.13 -14.81
CA GLY A 47 -8.09 -14.13 -15.74
C GLY A 47 -8.43 -14.36 -17.21
N TYR A 48 -9.24 -15.35 -17.56
CA TYR A 48 -9.66 -15.66 -18.95
C TYR A 48 -11.13 -15.39 -19.16
N LYS A 49 -11.47 -14.90 -20.34
CA LYS A 49 -12.86 -14.73 -20.75
C LYS A 49 -13.58 -16.08 -20.78
N VAL A 50 -14.75 -16.17 -20.18
CA VAL A 50 -15.59 -17.37 -20.18
C VAL A 50 -16.34 -17.44 -21.52
N ASP A 51 -16.10 -18.50 -22.29
CA ASP A 51 -16.80 -18.72 -23.55
C ASP A 51 -18.30 -18.96 -23.33
N GLY A 52 -19.14 -18.31 -24.13
CA GLY A 52 -20.59 -18.45 -24.02
C GLY A 52 -21.26 -17.59 -22.93
N ILE A 53 -20.49 -16.84 -22.15
CA ILE A 53 -21.03 -15.98 -21.09
C ILE A 53 -21.96 -14.89 -21.63
N GLU A 54 -21.77 -14.48 -22.87
CA GLU A 54 -22.62 -13.50 -23.54
C GLU A 54 -24.11 -13.92 -23.66
N ASN A 55 -24.40 -15.22 -23.50
CA ASN A 55 -25.77 -15.74 -23.45
C ASN A 55 -26.44 -15.57 -22.08
N PHE A 56 -25.70 -15.07 -21.08
CA PHE A 56 -26.11 -14.92 -19.68
C PHE A 56 -25.99 -13.48 -19.18
N ARG A 57 -26.13 -12.49 -20.06
CA ARG A 57 -25.98 -11.07 -19.73
C ARG A 57 -26.86 -10.60 -18.59
N GLU A 58 -28.10 -11.12 -18.51
CA GLU A 58 -29.04 -10.74 -17.44
C GLU A 58 -28.61 -11.31 -16.09
N GLU A 59 -28.08 -12.54 -16.08
CA GLU A 59 -27.58 -13.21 -14.90
C GLU A 59 -26.30 -12.55 -14.38
N VAL A 60 -25.38 -12.22 -15.27
CA VAL A 60 -24.16 -11.48 -14.97
C VAL A 60 -24.47 -10.11 -14.41
N GLY A 61 -25.32 -9.31 -15.06
CA GLY A 61 -25.75 -8.01 -14.57
C GLY A 61 -26.48 -8.08 -13.20
N LEU A 62 -27.18 -9.18 -12.92
CA LEU A 62 -27.76 -9.40 -11.61
C LEU A 62 -26.69 -9.64 -10.55
N LEU A 63 -25.64 -10.42 -10.85
CA LEU A 63 -24.51 -10.64 -9.93
C LEU A 63 -23.74 -9.34 -9.69
N GLU A 64 -23.48 -8.57 -10.73
CA GLU A 64 -22.83 -7.25 -10.63
C GLU A 64 -23.61 -6.31 -9.71
N THR A 65 -24.92 -6.19 -9.89
CA THR A 65 -25.78 -5.41 -8.99
C THR A 65 -25.68 -5.88 -7.52
N ILE A 66 -25.60 -7.19 -7.30
CA ILE A 66 -25.45 -7.77 -5.97
C ILE A 66 -24.09 -7.41 -5.37
N ILE A 67 -23.03 -7.52 -6.17
CA ILE A 67 -21.67 -7.16 -5.78
C ILE A 67 -21.63 -5.67 -5.39
N GLU A 68 -22.14 -4.79 -6.23
CA GLU A 68 -22.19 -3.34 -5.96
C GLU A 68 -22.94 -3.03 -4.65
N GLU A 69 -24.11 -3.67 -4.42
CA GLU A 69 -24.86 -3.53 -3.18
C GLU A 69 -24.08 -4.00 -1.93
N GLN A 70 -23.21 -5.00 -2.05
CA GLN A 70 -22.40 -5.46 -0.93
C GLN A 70 -21.17 -4.56 -0.75
N LEU A 71 -20.51 -4.19 -1.82
CA LEU A 71 -19.37 -3.28 -1.79
C LEU A 71 -19.73 -1.95 -1.13
N SER A 72 -20.91 -1.40 -1.43
CA SER A 72 -21.39 -0.16 -0.80
C SER A 72 -21.55 -0.23 0.72
N LYS A 73 -21.49 -1.42 1.31
CA LYS A 73 -21.59 -1.64 2.77
C LYS A 73 -20.23 -1.85 3.42
N ILE A 74 -19.20 -2.08 2.63
CA ILE A 74 -17.84 -2.22 3.13
C ILE A 74 -17.29 -0.83 3.36
N ASP A 75 -16.94 -0.52 4.59
CA ASP A 75 -16.19 0.68 4.93
C ASP A 75 -14.70 0.41 4.65
N ILE A 76 -14.31 0.63 3.39
CA ILE A 76 -12.92 0.45 2.98
C ILE A 76 -12.02 1.50 3.65
N GLY A 77 -12.56 2.66 3.99
CA GLY A 77 -11.85 3.69 4.75
C GLY A 77 -11.36 3.23 6.13
N GLN A 78 -11.93 2.16 6.72
CA GLN A 78 -11.37 1.58 7.94
C GLN A 78 -10.01 0.88 7.73
N TYR A 79 -9.70 0.53 6.48
CA TYR A 79 -8.42 -0.06 6.08
C TYR A 79 -7.47 0.98 5.50
N ASP A 80 -7.93 2.22 5.41
CA ASP A 80 -7.23 3.33 4.79
C ASP A 80 -6.54 4.17 5.88
N ASN A 81 -5.28 3.88 6.13
CA ASN A 81 -4.42 4.76 6.94
C ASN A 81 -3.70 5.80 6.06
N TYR A 82 -4.23 6.09 4.85
CA TYR A 82 -3.49 6.81 3.81
C TYR A 82 -4.20 8.03 3.27
N ASP A 83 -3.41 9.04 3.01
CA ASP A 83 -3.81 10.26 2.30
C ASP A 83 -3.95 10.07 0.77
N ASP A 84 -3.44 8.96 0.18
CA ASP A 84 -3.39 8.76 -1.27
C ASP A 84 -3.49 7.28 -1.69
N SER A 85 -4.25 6.45 -0.97
CA SER A 85 -4.33 5.02 -1.30
C SER A 85 -5.08 4.77 -2.60
N THR A 86 -4.33 4.35 -3.60
CA THR A 86 -4.86 3.68 -4.78
C THR A 86 -4.71 2.18 -4.56
N GLY A 87 -5.81 1.44 -4.52
CA GLY A 87 -5.79 -0.02 -4.41
C GLY A 87 -6.43 -0.64 -5.64
N ASN A 88 -5.94 -1.80 -6.03
CA ASN A 88 -6.62 -2.68 -6.97
C ASN A 88 -7.33 -3.77 -6.17
N GLY A 89 -8.54 -4.14 -6.58
CA GLY A 89 -9.26 -5.24 -5.97
C GLY A 89 -9.71 -6.25 -7.01
N THR A 90 -9.71 -7.51 -6.64
CA THR A 90 -10.34 -8.58 -7.41
C THR A 90 -11.48 -9.15 -6.59
N ILE A 91 -12.68 -9.13 -7.17
CA ILE A 91 -13.86 -9.76 -6.58
C ILE A 91 -13.97 -11.14 -7.17
N THR A 92 -13.98 -12.15 -6.31
CA THR A 92 -14.15 -13.54 -6.72
C THR A 92 -15.50 -14.06 -6.24
N ALA A 93 -16.29 -14.61 -7.17
CA ALA A 93 -17.49 -15.36 -6.85
C ALA A 93 -17.20 -16.85 -7.03
N THR A 94 -17.18 -17.59 -5.92
CA THR A 94 -16.89 -19.03 -5.91
C THR A 94 -18.14 -19.83 -5.67
N PHE A 95 -18.43 -20.81 -6.54
CA PHE A 95 -19.53 -21.74 -6.36
C PHE A 95 -19.10 -22.94 -5.53
N ASP A 96 -19.78 -23.17 -4.41
CA ASP A 96 -19.63 -24.37 -3.60
C ASP A 96 -20.75 -25.37 -3.93
N ALA A 97 -20.38 -26.45 -4.60
CA ALA A 97 -21.31 -27.51 -4.99
C ALA A 97 -21.84 -28.35 -3.79
N GLN A 98 -21.14 -28.33 -2.64
CA GLN A 98 -21.54 -29.09 -1.46
C GLN A 98 -22.61 -28.34 -0.67
N THR A 99 -22.42 -27.05 -0.47
CA THR A 99 -23.36 -26.18 0.23
C THR A 99 -24.42 -25.60 -0.70
N MET A 100 -24.22 -25.71 -2.02
CA MET A 100 -25.04 -25.05 -3.03
C MET A 100 -25.14 -23.55 -2.76
N SER A 101 -24.00 -22.91 -2.57
CA SER A 101 -23.87 -21.49 -2.32
C SER A 101 -22.94 -20.83 -3.32
N LEU A 102 -23.11 -19.53 -3.50
CA LEU A 102 -22.22 -18.65 -4.22
C LEU A 102 -21.65 -17.67 -3.20
N ASN A 103 -20.36 -17.76 -2.96
CA ASN A 103 -19.63 -16.91 -2.03
C ASN A 103 -18.94 -15.79 -2.81
N PHE A 104 -18.93 -14.60 -2.25
CA PHE A 104 -18.26 -13.43 -2.82
C PHE A 104 -17.22 -12.95 -1.84
N ASP A 105 -15.98 -12.90 -2.32
CA ASP A 105 -14.83 -12.37 -1.60
C ASP A 105 -14.19 -11.27 -2.43
N ILE A 106 -13.59 -10.29 -1.76
CA ILE A 106 -12.75 -9.30 -2.42
C ILE A 106 -11.34 -9.36 -1.86
N ASP A 107 -10.36 -9.44 -2.75
CA ASP A 107 -8.96 -9.21 -2.43
C ASP A 107 -8.65 -7.75 -2.74
N ILE A 108 -8.31 -6.99 -1.72
CA ILE A 108 -7.99 -5.56 -1.82
C ILE A 108 -6.51 -5.41 -1.56
N GLU A 109 -5.79 -4.78 -2.49
CA GLU A 109 -4.45 -4.29 -2.24
C GLU A 109 -4.57 -2.94 -1.53
N VAL A 110 -4.05 -2.88 -0.31
CA VAL A 110 -4.00 -1.66 0.49
C VAL A 110 -2.56 -1.32 0.77
N MET A 111 -2.25 -0.04 0.74
CA MET A 111 -0.94 0.40 1.14
C MET A 111 -0.90 0.59 2.65
N VAL A 112 0.07 0.08 3.39
CA VAL A 112 0.22 0.18 4.85
C VAL A 112 1.42 1.05 5.18
N THR A 113 1.26 2.06 6.07
CA THR A 113 2.38 2.87 6.59
C THR A 113 2.91 2.27 7.88
N HIS A 114 4.20 2.00 7.90
CA HIS A 114 4.90 1.61 9.10
C HIS A 114 5.73 2.78 9.61
N GLU A 115 5.27 3.40 10.71
CA GLU A 115 5.97 4.50 11.35
C GLU A 115 7.13 4.00 12.21
N HIS A 116 8.31 4.53 11.97
CA HIS A 116 9.52 4.24 12.72
C HIS A 116 10.16 5.53 13.23
N THR A 117 10.54 5.55 14.50
CA THR A 117 11.37 6.64 15.04
C THR A 117 12.67 6.08 15.58
N ARG A 118 13.78 6.67 15.19
CA ARG A 118 15.12 6.29 15.67
C ARG A 118 15.90 7.52 16.10
N GLU A 119 16.49 7.43 17.29
CA GLU A 119 17.38 8.47 17.83
C GLU A 119 18.82 7.98 17.88
N LYS A 120 19.76 8.81 17.47
CA LYS A 120 21.19 8.57 17.54
C LYS A 120 21.93 9.82 17.99
N SER A 121 22.97 9.65 18.84
CA SER A 121 23.88 10.76 19.14
C SER A 121 24.84 11.01 17.98
N PHE A 122 25.31 12.24 17.85
CA PHE A 122 26.37 12.59 16.90
C PHE A 122 27.63 11.76 17.09
N ASN A 123 27.95 11.42 18.35
CA ASN A 123 29.10 10.58 18.66
C ASN A 123 28.93 9.14 18.14
N GLU A 124 27.75 8.53 18.29
CA GLU A 124 27.48 7.19 17.73
C GLU A 124 27.62 7.19 16.21
N LEU A 125 27.02 8.18 15.53
CA LEU A 125 27.07 8.28 14.07
C LEU A 125 28.50 8.50 13.57
N SER A 126 29.28 9.36 14.24
CA SER A 126 30.66 9.66 13.84
C SER A 126 31.65 8.50 14.01
N GLN A 127 31.29 7.48 14.79
CA GLN A 127 32.09 6.26 15.04
C GLN A 127 31.75 5.12 14.06
N ILE A 128 30.80 5.31 13.16
CA ILE A 128 30.46 4.31 12.16
C ILE A 128 31.67 4.11 11.25
N GLU A 129 32.09 2.85 11.13
CA GLU A 129 33.18 2.48 10.24
C GLU A 129 32.74 2.65 8.78
N ASN A 130 33.58 3.29 8.00
CA ASN A 130 33.39 3.34 6.56
C ASN A 130 33.49 1.95 5.96
N ASP A 131 32.63 1.70 4.99
CA ASP A 131 32.79 0.52 4.13
C ASP A 131 33.95 0.70 3.11
N THR A 132 34.13 -0.28 2.27
CA THR A 132 35.18 -0.26 1.22
C THR A 132 34.96 0.86 0.17
N TRP A 133 33.79 1.47 0.14
CA TRP A 133 33.40 2.51 -0.80
C TRP A 133 33.34 3.91 -0.18
N ASN A 134 33.72 4.04 1.11
CA ASN A 134 33.65 5.29 1.87
C ASN A 134 32.27 5.95 1.92
N ARG A 135 31.19 5.16 1.86
CA ARG A 135 29.81 5.65 1.80
C ARG A 135 29.38 6.47 3.02
N TYR A 136 30.05 6.34 4.17
CA TYR A 136 29.72 6.98 5.44
C TYR A 136 30.77 7.98 5.92
N GLU A 137 31.55 8.54 5.00
CA GLU A 137 32.67 9.42 5.37
C GLU A 137 32.20 10.71 6.05
N ASP A 138 31.11 11.30 5.57
CA ASP A 138 30.63 12.59 6.08
C ASP A 138 30.01 12.47 7.49
N LEU A 139 29.58 11.29 7.92
CA LEU A 139 29.10 11.07 9.29
C LEU A 139 30.15 11.44 10.34
N LYS A 140 31.43 11.32 10.03
CA LYS A 140 32.55 11.70 10.93
C LYS A 140 32.53 13.18 11.31
N LEU A 141 31.98 14.03 10.46
CA LEU A 141 31.85 15.45 10.72
C LEU A 141 30.98 15.76 11.94
N LEU A 142 29.97 14.94 12.22
CA LEU A 142 29.12 15.07 13.40
C LEU A 142 29.92 14.88 14.71
N GLY A 143 31.06 14.18 14.68
CA GLY A 143 31.99 14.05 15.80
C GLY A 143 32.91 15.26 15.99
N ASN A 144 33.08 16.12 14.98
CA ASN A 144 33.96 17.27 15.02
C ASN A 144 33.27 18.46 15.73
N PRO A 145 33.78 18.91 16.90
CA PRO A 145 33.16 20.01 17.65
C PRO A 145 33.15 21.35 16.88
N GLU A 146 34.17 21.62 16.07
CA GLU A 146 34.27 22.86 15.31
C GLU A 146 33.21 22.91 14.21
N PHE A 147 33.02 21.82 13.48
CA PHE A 147 31.97 21.68 12.48
C PHE A 147 30.59 21.85 13.10
N VAL A 148 30.30 21.15 14.21
CA VAL A 148 29.02 21.23 14.90
C VAL A 148 28.72 22.67 15.36
N GLU A 149 29.72 23.37 15.89
CA GLU A 149 29.54 24.76 16.34
C GLU A 149 29.39 25.76 15.19
N GLU A 150 30.08 25.53 14.08
CA GLU A 150 29.94 26.33 12.86
C GLU A 150 28.50 26.24 12.33
N ILE A 151 27.98 25.01 12.15
CA ILE A 151 26.61 24.80 11.67
C ILE A 151 25.61 25.43 12.65
N ARG A 152 25.77 25.15 13.94
CA ARG A 152 24.88 25.69 14.98
C ARG A 152 24.85 27.22 14.98
N SER A 153 26.00 27.87 14.85
CA SER A 153 26.12 29.32 14.86
C SER A 153 25.46 29.98 13.65
N LYS A 154 25.52 29.29 12.49
CA LYS A 154 25.02 29.82 11.23
C LYS A 154 23.53 29.52 11.00
N TYR A 155 23.06 28.35 11.41
CA TYR A 155 21.73 27.83 11.05
C TYR A 155 20.82 27.61 12.27
N GLY A 156 21.34 27.66 13.49
CA GLY A 156 20.57 27.52 14.72
C GLY A 156 20.78 26.18 15.43
N ASN A 157 19.98 25.97 16.47
CA ASN A 157 20.11 24.77 17.31
C ASN A 157 19.47 23.53 16.71
N GLU A 158 18.54 23.70 15.77
CA GLU A 158 17.79 22.61 15.15
C GLU A 158 17.69 22.84 13.64
N ILE A 159 17.89 21.78 12.89
CA ILE A 159 17.69 21.75 11.44
C ILE A 159 16.86 20.51 11.13
N ILE A 160 15.80 20.68 10.36
CA ILE A 160 14.93 19.60 9.88
C ILE A 160 15.18 19.41 8.39
N ILE A 161 15.43 18.20 8.00
CA ILE A 161 15.59 17.79 6.61
C ILE A 161 14.51 16.78 6.29
N GLU A 162 13.68 17.09 5.31
CA GLU A 162 12.65 16.18 4.80
C GLU A 162 13.22 15.32 3.69
N TYR A 163 12.68 14.13 3.53
CA TYR A 163 13.01 13.25 2.41
C TYR A 163 11.77 12.50 1.94
N ASP A 164 11.82 12.10 0.68
CA ASP A 164 10.76 11.35 0.02
C ASP A 164 11.40 10.46 -1.04
N GLY A 165 10.94 9.21 -1.13
CA GLY A 165 11.45 8.22 -2.08
C GLY A 165 10.39 7.23 -2.48
N GLY A 166 10.46 6.78 -3.74
CA GLY A 166 9.58 5.77 -4.30
C GLY A 166 9.90 5.52 -5.77
N GLY A 167 9.52 4.35 -6.29
CA GLY A 167 9.72 4.02 -7.70
C GLY A 167 11.19 4.00 -8.13
N ASP A 168 12.09 3.51 -7.29
CA ASP A 168 13.54 3.41 -7.51
C ASP A 168 14.29 4.76 -7.51
N SER A 169 13.70 5.81 -6.95
CA SER A 169 14.37 7.11 -6.79
C SER A 169 13.93 7.79 -5.49
N GLY A 170 14.85 8.54 -4.90
CA GLY A 170 14.55 9.31 -3.70
C GLY A 170 15.34 10.61 -3.66
N TYR A 171 14.80 11.58 -2.96
CA TYR A 171 15.44 12.86 -2.77
C TYR A 171 15.33 13.33 -1.32
N VAL A 172 16.36 14.02 -0.88
CA VAL A 172 16.39 14.76 0.36
C VAL A 172 16.08 16.21 0.01
N GLN A 173 15.05 16.79 0.60
CA GLN A 173 14.59 18.13 0.25
C GLN A 173 15.61 19.18 0.71
N GLU A 174 16.09 19.93 -0.24
CA GLU A 174 16.85 21.14 0.00
C GLU A 174 15.88 22.28 0.36
N GLU A 175 15.55 22.46 1.62
CA GLU A 175 15.01 23.76 2.00
C GLU A 175 16.08 24.83 1.76
N ASN A 176 15.69 25.98 1.21
CA ASN A 176 16.54 27.03 0.63
C ASN A 176 17.67 27.59 1.53
N HIS A 177 17.94 26.99 2.67
CA HIS A 177 18.93 27.45 3.65
C HIS A 177 19.69 26.34 4.37
N ASN A 178 19.44 25.06 4.03
CA ASN A 178 20.17 23.95 4.64
C ASN A 178 21.57 23.82 4.03
N PRO A 179 22.61 23.47 4.83
CA PRO A 179 23.94 23.24 4.28
C PRO A 179 23.95 21.94 3.45
N ASP A 180 24.45 21.99 2.21
CA ASP A 180 24.55 20.82 1.31
C ASP A 180 25.20 19.60 1.98
N ILE A 181 26.13 19.84 2.91
CA ILE A 181 26.81 18.78 3.66
C ILE A 181 25.83 18.00 4.55
N LEU A 182 24.78 18.62 5.08
CA LEU A 182 23.77 17.89 5.87
C LEU A 182 22.87 17.05 4.97
N ASN A 183 22.64 17.44 3.73
CA ASN A 183 21.92 16.60 2.77
C ASN A 183 22.72 15.33 2.50
N ASN A 184 24.03 15.44 2.27
CA ASN A 184 24.90 14.28 2.10
C ASN A 184 24.90 13.36 3.33
N ILE A 185 25.01 13.95 4.53
CA ILE A 185 24.92 13.21 5.79
C ILE A 185 23.57 12.51 5.92
N SER A 186 22.47 13.17 5.52
CA SER A 186 21.11 12.61 5.56
C SER A 186 20.98 11.41 4.63
N TYR A 187 21.48 11.47 3.39
CA TYR A 187 21.55 10.30 2.50
C TYR A 187 22.31 9.14 3.14
N GLN A 188 23.46 9.43 3.77
CA GLN A 188 24.26 8.40 4.45
C GLN A 188 23.51 7.78 5.64
N ILE A 189 22.74 8.57 6.38
CA ILE A 189 21.90 8.09 7.50
C ILE A 189 20.79 7.20 6.98
N LEU A 190 20.09 7.60 5.90
CA LEU A 190 19.02 6.81 5.30
C LEU A 190 19.58 5.49 4.77
N GLU A 191 20.66 5.51 4.02
CA GLU A 191 21.31 4.30 3.50
C GLU A 191 21.74 3.35 4.63
N LEU A 192 22.22 3.89 5.74
CA LEU A 192 22.70 3.11 6.88
C LEU A 192 21.55 2.41 7.65
N PHE A 193 20.44 3.08 7.85
CA PHE A 193 19.36 2.60 8.74
C PHE A 193 18.13 2.10 8.02
N TYR A 194 17.94 2.52 6.77
CA TYR A 194 16.78 2.26 5.95
C TYR A 194 17.18 2.02 4.49
N SER A 195 18.21 1.17 4.27
CA SER A 195 18.68 0.84 2.92
C SER A 195 17.52 0.40 2.03
N GLY A 196 17.42 1.01 0.84
CA GLY A 196 16.29 0.80 -0.06
C GLY A 196 15.05 1.65 0.27
N TRP A 197 15.21 2.71 1.03
CA TRP A 197 14.14 3.63 1.39
C TRP A 197 13.44 4.28 0.18
N GLU A 198 14.07 4.26 -0.97
CA GLU A 198 13.59 4.78 -2.25
C GLU A 198 13.00 3.71 -3.19
N ILE A 199 12.98 2.43 -2.76
CA ILE A 199 12.57 1.30 -3.61
C ILE A 199 11.08 0.99 -3.43
N ASN A 200 10.43 0.52 -4.49
CA ASN A 200 9.01 0.13 -4.53
C ASN A 200 8.08 1.30 -4.17
N GLU A 201 7.20 1.09 -3.21
CA GLU A 201 6.29 2.09 -2.66
C GLU A 201 7.03 3.20 -1.94
N GLY A 202 8.28 2.91 -1.54
CA GLY A 202 9.19 3.87 -0.94
C GLY A 202 8.91 4.22 0.50
N SER A 203 9.36 5.42 0.86
CA SER A 203 9.19 5.96 2.20
C SER A 203 9.31 7.48 2.20
N LYS A 204 8.80 8.11 3.25
CA LYS A 204 9.00 9.54 3.51
C LYS A 204 9.34 9.78 4.96
N GLY A 205 9.80 10.97 5.26
CA GLY A 205 10.04 11.33 6.66
C GLY A 205 10.88 12.56 6.87
N THR A 206 11.38 12.66 8.12
CA THR A 206 12.22 13.80 8.54
C THR A 206 13.44 13.33 9.29
N ILE A 207 14.55 14.05 9.08
CA ILE A 207 15.78 13.93 9.87
C ILE A 207 15.97 15.22 10.63
N VAL A 208 15.84 15.17 11.94
CA VAL A 208 15.95 16.32 12.84
C VAL A 208 17.33 16.31 13.48
N TYR A 209 18.16 17.32 13.17
CA TYR A 209 19.46 17.54 13.79
C TYR A 209 19.32 18.49 14.95
N ASP A 210 19.46 18.00 16.18
CA ASP A 210 19.54 18.82 17.39
C ASP A 210 21.02 19.07 17.75
N PHE A 211 21.54 20.19 17.32
CA PHE A 211 22.93 20.59 17.55
C PHE A 211 23.20 20.98 19.00
N LYS A 212 22.18 21.38 19.76
CA LYS A 212 22.30 21.71 21.18
C LYS A 212 22.54 20.46 22.01
N ASN A 213 21.77 19.40 21.75
CA ASN A 213 21.86 18.12 22.48
C ASN A 213 22.75 17.10 21.76
N ARG A 214 23.27 17.45 20.57
CA ARG A 214 24.13 16.61 19.72
C ARG A 214 23.45 15.26 19.35
N ARG A 215 22.23 15.33 18.83
CA ARG A 215 21.41 14.18 18.46
C ARG A 215 20.82 14.33 17.08
N VAL A 216 20.52 13.19 16.48
CA VAL A 216 19.70 13.07 15.28
C VAL A 216 18.49 12.23 15.62
N THR A 217 17.31 12.73 15.29
CA THR A 217 16.07 11.94 15.33
C THR A 217 15.61 11.72 13.90
N ILE A 218 15.34 10.47 13.54
CA ILE A 218 14.86 10.06 12.22
C ILE A 218 13.42 9.59 12.42
N ASN A 219 12.47 10.29 11.84
CA ASN A 219 11.11 9.83 11.71
C ASN A 219 10.94 9.29 10.28
N HIS A 220 10.56 8.05 10.15
CA HIS A 220 10.57 7.30 8.90
C HIS A 220 9.25 6.56 8.74
N ASP A 221 8.52 6.88 7.70
CA ASP A 221 7.29 6.24 7.30
C ASP A 221 7.60 5.36 6.10
N LEU A 222 7.61 4.05 6.30
CA LEU A 222 7.79 3.05 5.24
C LEU A 222 6.41 2.68 4.67
N PHE A 223 6.30 2.65 3.36
CA PHE A 223 5.09 2.23 2.65
C PHE A 223 5.24 0.80 2.14
N GLU A 224 4.26 -0.04 2.42
CA GLU A 224 4.20 -1.42 1.94
C GLU A 224 2.80 -1.76 1.44
N SER A 225 2.71 -2.47 0.32
CA SER A 225 1.44 -3.02 -0.16
C SER A 225 1.10 -4.30 0.59
N GLU A 226 -0.09 -4.35 1.16
CA GLU A 226 -0.65 -5.56 1.77
C GLU A 226 -1.93 -5.97 1.05
N TYR A 227 -2.19 -7.29 1.00
CA TYR A 227 -3.42 -7.83 0.46
C TYR A 227 -4.36 -8.24 1.58
N LEU A 228 -5.57 -7.71 1.55
CA LEU A 228 -6.65 -8.06 2.48
C LEU A 228 -7.72 -8.84 1.73
N ASN A 229 -8.05 -10.04 2.23
CA ASN A 229 -9.21 -10.78 1.77
C ASN A 229 -10.42 -10.45 2.65
N VAL A 230 -11.48 -9.97 2.05
CA VAL A 230 -12.72 -9.58 2.75
C VAL A 230 -13.90 -10.33 2.15
N GLU A 231 -14.59 -11.15 2.96
CA GLU A 231 -15.86 -11.76 2.57
C GLU A 231 -16.93 -10.67 2.43
N ILE A 232 -17.49 -10.51 1.22
CA ILE A 232 -18.51 -9.49 0.95
C ILE A 232 -19.93 -10.04 0.95
N GLY A 233 -20.11 -11.34 0.83
CA GLY A 233 -21.44 -11.94 0.95
C GLY A 233 -21.57 -13.37 0.46
N GLN A 234 -22.73 -13.92 0.71
CA GLN A 234 -23.10 -15.28 0.28
C GLN A 234 -24.52 -15.32 -0.23
N ILE A 235 -24.72 -16.07 -1.30
CA ILE A 235 -26.05 -16.43 -1.82
C ILE A 235 -26.24 -17.92 -1.68
N GLU A 236 -27.28 -18.34 -0.93
CA GLU A 236 -27.67 -19.73 -0.87
C GLU A 236 -28.54 -20.09 -2.10
N LEU A 237 -28.16 -21.15 -2.80
CA LEU A 237 -28.83 -21.68 -3.98
C LEU A 237 -29.72 -22.90 -3.66
N THR A 238 -29.95 -23.18 -2.38
CA THR A 238 -30.91 -24.19 -1.89
C THR A 238 -32.24 -23.54 -1.56
N GLN A 239 -33.30 -24.06 -2.14
CA GLN A 239 -34.67 -23.83 -1.69
C GLN A 239 -35.32 -25.16 -1.30
#